data_0c848c5fc8c4044f13ec141e28e5bfe3
#
_entry.id   0c848c5fc8c4044f13ec141e28e5bfe3
#
_cell.length_a   1.000
_cell.length_b   1.000
_cell.length_c   1.000
_cell.angle_alpha   90.00
_cell.angle_beta   90.00
_cell.angle_gamma   90.00
#
_symmetry.space_group_name_H-M   'P 1'
#
loop_
_entity.id
_entity.type
_entity.pdbx_description
1 polymer ?
#
loop_
_entity_poly.entity_id
_entity_poly.type
_entity_poly.pdbx_seq_one_letter_code
_entity_poly.pdbx_strand_id
1 'polypeptide(L)'
;MKKFFLFMCMSLVLAGCSEDNDPIVPEPDPVDPVDPVDPPEEEDFILQPGDTRTYMVDASATEETVALFYQLKTLSRTNFIVGQQDAFSAFYGNNGGESDIKKVAGSDPGLLGSDFMFITDDNNNEQPNNWFYQQEQQIIADVVEAYDKGMVNHFTWHLREPYEGDHFYADEMTEFQKANAFKSILPGGANHEYYKEKLQKVAEVTKSLRGSDGNLIPIIFRPFHEFDGGWFWWGAPYVSPQDFKTLWRFTVEYLGDDLEVHNILYAYAPDNSYSTATTYLQRYPGDEYVDILGMDNYGDFLPGDASKLTAANAKLKMVSELAKDKVKIAAMTETGLFVPNNPLPANFYSENLYEVLTDNEIQIGFVMFWSNSENVYTVPVPGVEGEEDFLEFIQKEEPLLLHEMPDMYNLPN
;
A
#
# COMPACT_ATOMS: atom_id res chain seq x y z
N MET A 1 25.26 52.55 -11.00
CA MET A 1 26.44 52.94 -11.79
C MET A 1 26.80 51.79 -12.72
N LYS A 2 26.57 52.03 -14.05
CA LYS A 2 27.42 51.72 -15.22
C LYS A 2 27.95 50.26 -15.34
N LYS A 3 27.90 49.56 -16.47
CA LYS A 3 27.82 49.92 -17.90
C LYS A 3 27.44 48.67 -18.73
N PHE A 4 26.62 48.93 -19.74
CA PHE A 4 26.46 48.17 -21.01
C PHE A 4 27.78 47.89 -21.72
N PHE A 5 27.88 46.76 -22.44
CA PHE A 5 28.62 46.65 -23.68
C PHE A 5 27.94 45.75 -24.70
N LEU A 6 27.53 46.41 -25.80
CA LEU A 6 27.00 45.88 -27.04
C LEU A 6 28.22 45.71 -28.01
N PHE A 7 28.33 44.57 -28.68
CA PHE A 7 29.22 44.43 -29.82
C PHE A 7 28.46 43.92 -31.05
N MET A 8 28.38 44.78 -32.04
CA MET A 8 27.84 44.59 -33.38
C MET A 8 29.06 44.40 -34.30
N CYS A 9 29.08 43.35 -35.09
CA CYS A 9 30.01 43.23 -36.21
C CYS A 9 29.26 42.92 -37.49
N MET A 10 29.42 43.88 -38.38
CA MET A 10 28.93 43.97 -39.76
C MET A 10 30.06 43.41 -40.67
N SER A 11 29.76 42.54 -41.61
CA SER A 11 30.69 42.14 -42.66
C SER A 11 30.03 42.02 -44.02
N LEU A 12 30.72 42.64 -44.94
CA LEU A 12 30.38 42.98 -46.33
C LEU A 12 30.05 41.79 -47.23
N VAL A 13 29.16 42.11 -48.17
CA VAL A 13 28.87 41.39 -49.41
C VAL A 13 29.97 41.63 -50.45
N LEU A 14 30.41 40.60 -51.13
CA LEU A 14 31.03 40.68 -52.43
C LEU A 14 30.28 39.78 -53.41
N ALA A 15 29.73 40.42 -54.44
CA ALA A 15 29.08 39.77 -55.58
C ALA A 15 30.12 39.27 -56.57
N GLY A 16 29.94 38.05 -57.04
CA GLY A 16 30.64 37.50 -58.20
C GLY A 16 29.62 36.79 -59.07
N CYS A 17 29.37 37.35 -60.26
CA CYS A 17 28.58 36.71 -61.32
C CYS A 17 29.44 35.65 -62.01
N SER A 18 28.93 34.46 -62.23
CA SER A 18 29.25 33.61 -63.36
C SER A 18 27.97 32.93 -63.87
N GLU A 19 27.69 33.15 -65.12
CA GLU A 19 26.64 32.46 -65.88
C GLU A 19 27.10 31.03 -66.18
N ASP A 20 26.38 30.05 -65.64
CA ASP A 20 26.42 28.67 -66.15
C ASP A 20 24.98 28.23 -66.43
N ASN A 21 24.75 27.83 -67.69
CA ASN A 21 23.49 27.26 -68.16
C ASN A 21 23.43 25.78 -67.81
N ASP A 22 22.82 25.45 -66.67
CA ASP A 22 22.42 24.08 -66.39
C ASP A 22 20.93 23.84 -66.75
N PRO A 23 20.57 22.65 -67.22
CA PRO A 23 19.21 22.31 -67.66
C PRO A 23 18.29 22.29 -66.45
N ILE A 24 17.11 22.95 -66.60
CA ILE A 24 16.03 22.96 -65.60
C ILE A 24 15.54 21.52 -65.37
N VAL A 25 15.88 20.97 -64.18
CA VAL A 25 15.26 19.76 -63.68
C VAL A 25 13.92 20.15 -63.02
N PRO A 26 12.77 19.59 -63.39
CA PRO A 26 11.51 19.90 -62.73
C PRO A 26 11.58 19.56 -61.24
N GLU A 27 11.17 20.49 -60.37
CA GLU A 27 10.99 20.26 -58.96
C GLU A 27 10.01 19.09 -58.74
N PRO A 28 10.31 18.14 -57.80
CA PRO A 28 9.35 17.10 -57.46
C PRO A 28 8.14 17.74 -56.80
N ASP A 29 6.96 17.27 -57.09
CA ASP A 29 5.70 17.66 -56.49
C ASP A 29 5.82 17.63 -54.95
N PRO A 30 5.22 18.63 -54.24
CA PRO A 30 5.23 18.62 -52.78
C PRO A 30 4.61 17.33 -52.26
N VAL A 31 5.40 16.55 -51.52
CA VAL A 31 4.92 15.37 -50.81
C VAL A 31 4.01 15.88 -49.71
N ASP A 32 2.74 15.48 -49.70
CA ASP A 32 1.83 15.76 -48.60
C ASP A 32 2.48 15.34 -47.28
N PRO A 33 2.35 16.14 -46.23
CA PRO A 33 2.86 15.77 -44.92
C PRO A 33 2.21 14.46 -44.50
N VAL A 34 3.02 13.42 -44.30
CA VAL A 34 2.57 12.15 -43.72
C VAL A 34 2.12 12.49 -42.30
N ASP A 35 0.86 12.25 -41.99
CA ASP A 35 0.36 12.38 -40.62
C ASP A 35 1.29 11.58 -39.70
N PRO A 36 1.64 12.12 -38.50
CA PRO A 36 2.43 11.36 -37.57
C PRO A 36 1.69 10.08 -37.22
N VAL A 37 2.32 8.95 -37.55
CA VAL A 37 1.84 7.63 -37.09
C VAL A 37 1.93 7.68 -35.58
N ASP A 38 0.80 7.58 -34.92
CA ASP A 38 0.79 7.40 -33.46
C ASP A 38 1.70 6.22 -33.12
N PRO A 39 2.55 6.34 -32.10
CA PRO A 39 3.34 5.20 -31.64
C PRO A 39 2.37 4.05 -31.33
N PRO A 40 2.73 2.80 -31.68
CA PRO A 40 1.89 1.65 -31.36
C PRO A 40 1.57 1.70 -29.87
N GLU A 41 0.28 1.58 -29.51
CA GLU A 41 -0.13 1.41 -28.13
C GLU A 41 0.68 0.25 -27.55
N GLU A 42 1.46 0.48 -26.49
CA GLU A 42 2.13 -0.60 -25.78
C GLU A 42 1.03 -1.54 -25.27
N GLU A 43 1.00 -2.77 -25.76
CA GLU A 43 0.04 -3.77 -25.27
C GLU A 43 0.26 -3.92 -23.75
N ASP A 44 -0.79 -3.66 -22.96
CA ASP A 44 -0.75 -3.81 -21.52
C ASP A 44 -0.33 -5.23 -21.13
N PHE A 45 0.73 -5.35 -20.34
CA PHE A 45 1.19 -6.64 -19.83
C PHE A 45 0.07 -7.34 -19.06
N ILE A 46 -0.28 -8.57 -19.44
CA ILE A 46 -1.25 -9.42 -18.76
C ILE A 46 -0.52 -10.56 -18.09
N LEU A 47 -0.51 -10.56 -16.75
CA LEU A 47 0.08 -11.64 -15.96
C LEU A 47 -0.63 -12.96 -16.28
N GLN A 48 0.15 -14.00 -16.57
CA GLN A 48 -0.37 -15.35 -16.75
C GLN A 48 -0.27 -16.16 -15.46
N PRO A 49 -1.22 -17.05 -15.17
CA PRO A 49 -1.19 -17.86 -13.95
C PRO A 49 0.13 -18.62 -13.75
N GLY A 50 0.66 -19.20 -14.81
CA GLY A 50 1.90 -19.97 -14.78
C GLY A 50 3.18 -19.17 -14.54
N ASP A 51 3.14 -17.84 -14.75
CA ASP A 51 4.31 -16.96 -14.63
C ASP A 51 4.31 -16.19 -13.29
N THR A 52 3.25 -16.31 -12.49
CA THR A 52 3.01 -15.49 -11.29
C THR A 52 4.17 -15.51 -10.32
N ARG A 53 4.71 -16.69 -9.99
CA ARG A 53 5.84 -16.86 -9.05
C ARG A 53 7.09 -16.07 -9.45
N THR A 54 7.30 -15.80 -10.74
CA THR A 54 8.46 -15.06 -11.25
C THR A 54 8.49 -13.61 -10.75
N TYR A 55 7.32 -13.06 -10.41
CA TYR A 55 7.16 -11.68 -9.98
C TYR A 55 6.96 -11.52 -8.47
N MET A 56 6.83 -12.63 -7.73
CA MET A 56 6.66 -12.64 -6.29
C MET A 56 8.02 -12.58 -5.57
N VAL A 57 7.99 -12.11 -4.33
CA VAL A 57 9.15 -12.13 -3.42
C VAL A 57 9.57 -13.57 -3.12
N ASP A 58 8.60 -14.40 -2.74
CA ASP A 58 8.85 -15.79 -2.33
C ASP A 58 8.58 -16.76 -3.48
N ALA A 59 9.63 -17.32 -4.07
CA ALA A 59 9.53 -18.36 -5.08
C ALA A 59 8.97 -19.70 -4.54
N SER A 60 9.00 -19.89 -3.21
CA SER A 60 8.48 -21.07 -2.51
C SER A 60 7.08 -20.86 -1.94
N ALA A 61 6.43 -19.72 -2.24
CA ALA A 61 5.09 -19.38 -1.73
C ALA A 61 4.08 -20.51 -1.93
N THR A 62 3.14 -20.67 -1.00
CA THR A 62 2.05 -21.65 -1.13
C THR A 62 1.20 -21.38 -2.36
N GLU A 63 0.46 -22.36 -2.85
CA GLU A 63 -0.40 -22.20 -4.03
C GLU A 63 -1.49 -21.14 -3.79
N GLU A 64 -2.03 -21.08 -2.56
CA GLU A 64 -3.00 -20.08 -2.16
C GLU A 64 -2.39 -18.66 -2.15
N THR A 65 -1.13 -18.51 -1.75
CA THR A 65 -0.41 -17.22 -1.77
C THR A 65 -0.13 -16.76 -3.21
N VAL A 66 0.24 -17.70 -4.08
CA VAL A 66 0.40 -17.42 -5.51
C VAL A 66 -0.91 -17.01 -6.15
N ALA A 67 -1.99 -17.71 -5.82
CA ALA A 67 -3.33 -17.36 -6.29
C ALA A 67 -3.74 -15.98 -5.80
N LEU A 68 -3.52 -15.65 -4.54
CA LEU A 68 -3.82 -14.32 -3.98
C LEU A 68 -3.08 -13.20 -4.74
N PHE A 69 -1.78 -13.36 -5.01
CA PHE A 69 -1.01 -12.39 -5.79
C PHE A 69 -1.60 -12.23 -7.19
N TYR A 70 -1.85 -13.34 -7.88
CA TYR A 70 -2.42 -13.34 -9.22
C TYR A 70 -3.78 -12.65 -9.28
N GLN A 71 -4.68 -13.03 -8.36
CA GLN A 71 -6.04 -12.48 -8.30
C GLN A 71 -6.02 -10.97 -8.00
N LEU A 72 -5.25 -10.52 -7.01
CA LEU A 72 -5.10 -9.09 -6.70
C LEU A 72 -4.55 -8.31 -7.91
N LYS A 73 -3.52 -8.84 -8.59
CA LYS A 73 -2.93 -8.19 -9.77
C LYS A 73 -3.89 -8.15 -10.94
N THR A 74 -4.66 -9.18 -11.16
CA THR A 74 -5.64 -9.25 -12.26
C THR A 74 -6.85 -8.37 -11.98
N LEU A 75 -7.41 -8.48 -10.77
CA LEU A 75 -8.55 -7.70 -10.32
C LEU A 75 -8.27 -6.20 -10.37
N SER A 76 -7.06 -5.77 -9.98
CA SER A 76 -6.67 -4.34 -9.94
C SER A 76 -6.82 -3.62 -11.29
N ARG A 77 -6.98 -4.33 -12.39
CA ARG A 77 -7.15 -3.72 -13.72
C ARG A 77 -8.52 -3.04 -13.90
N THR A 78 -9.51 -3.47 -13.15
CA THR A 78 -10.90 -3.02 -13.29
C THR A 78 -11.60 -2.73 -11.98
N ASN A 79 -11.16 -3.34 -10.89
CA ASN A 79 -11.83 -3.30 -9.58
C ASN A 79 -10.81 -3.21 -8.46
N PHE A 80 -11.28 -2.87 -7.26
CA PHE A 80 -10.50 -2.94 -6.03
C PHE A 80 -11.35 -3.44 -4.87
N ILE A 81 -10.70 -4.16 -3.95
CA ILE A 81 -11.34 -4.69 -2.75
C ILE A 81 -11.48 -3.58 -1.71
N VAL A 82 -12.65 -3.45 -1.09
CA VAL A 82 -12.88 -2.59 0.07
C VAL A 82 -12.58 -3.37 1.34
N GLY A 83 -11.63 -2.88 2.13
CA GLY A 83 -11.20 -3.49 3.38
C GLY A 83 -11.43 -2.58 4.59
N GLN A 84 -11.35 -3.18 5.78
CA GLN A 84 -11.37 -2.45 7.05
C GLN A 84 -10.46 -3.11 8.08
N GLN A 85 -9.67 -2.28 8.78
CA GLN A 85 -8.88 -2.68 9.94
C GLN A 85 -9.79 -3.11 11.07
N ASP A 86 -9.50 -4.24 11.73
CA ASP A 86 -10.22 -4.79 12.88
C ASP A 86 -11.74 -4.96 12.67
N ALA A 87 -12.17 -5.27 11.44
CA ALA A 87 -13.57 -5.30 11.04
C ALA A 87 -14.46 -6.25 11.90
N PHE A 88 -13.88 -7.24 12.57
CA PHE A 88 -14.60 -8.20 13.41
C PHE A 88 -14.45 -7.96 14.91
N SER A 89 -13.61 -6.99 15.31
CA SER A 89 -13.28 -6.74 16.72
C SER A 89 -13.42 -5.30 17.16
N ALA A 90 -13.45 -4.32 16.24
CA ALA A 90 -13.60 -2.90 16.54
C ALA A 90 -14.85 -2.30 15.88
N PHE A 91 -15.78 -1.81 16.69
CA PHE A 91 -17.10 -1.37 16.24
C PHE A 91 -17.44 0.03 16.76
N TYR A 92 -18.08 0.84 15.90
CA TYR A 92 -18.65 2.12 16.34
C TYR A 92 -19.79 1.90 17.35
N GLY A 93 -19.77 2.69 18.42
CA GLY A 93 -20.76 2.58 19.50
C GLY A 93 -20.66 1.29 20.32
N ASN A 94 -19.56 0.54 20.24
CA ASN A 94 -19.41 -0.80 20.85
C ASN A 94 -20.50 -1.80 20.43
N ASN A 95 -21.10 -1.63 19.27
CA ASN A 95 -22.19 -2.48 18.75
C ASN A 95 -21.60 -3.68 18.01
N GLY A 96 -21.05 -4.67 18.70
CA GLY A 96 -20.48 -5.89 18.11
C GLY A 96 -21.48 -6.75 17.32
N GLY A 97 -21.03 -7.91 16.91
CA GLY A 97 -21.81 -8.95 16.22
C GLY A 97 -21.49 -9.05 14.74
N GLU A 98 -21.77 -8.06 13.92
CA GLU A 98 -21.40 -8.01 12.50
C GLU A 98 -20.41 -6.87 12.25
N SER A 99 -19.62 -6.94 11.16
CA SER A 99 -18.75 -5.83 10.77
C SER A 99 -19.56 -4.55 10.53
N ASP A 100 -18.98 -3.39 10.79
CA ASP A 100 -19.67 -2.11 10.59
C ASP A 100 -20.00 -1.89 9.10
N ILE A 101 -19.14 -2.33 8.19
CA ILE A 101 -19.44 -2.35 6.75
C ILE A 101 -20.68 -3.22 6.47
N LYS A 102 -20.77 -4.40 7.09
CA LYS A 102 -21.92 -5.27 6.87
C LYS A 102 -23.22 -4.68 7.41
N LYS A 103 -23.18 -4.00 8.55
CA LYS A 103 -24.38 -3.31 9.11
C LYS A 103 -24.95 -2.27 8.15
N VAL A 104 -24.10 -1.55 7.42
CA VAL A 104 -24.52 -0.52 6.48
C VAL A 104 -24.78 -1.08 5.08
N ALA A 105 -23.94 -1.99 4.59
CA ALA A 105 -23.92 -2.45 3.21
C ALA A 105 -24.57 -3.83 2.98
N GLY A 106 -24.82 -4.59 4.05
CA GLY A 106 -25.36 -5.95 3.96
C GLY A 106 -24.35 -7.04 3.62
N SER A 107 -23.09 -6.69 3.36
CA SER A 107 -21.97 -7.60 3.12
C SER A 107 -20.76 -7.23 3.96
N ASP A 108 -20.00 -8.22 4.41
CA ASP A 108 -18.71 -7.97 5.04
C ASP A 108 -17.74 -7.28 4.04
N PRO A 109 -16.69 -6.56 4.50
CA PRO A 109 -15.64 -6.10 3.61
C PRO A 109 -14.95 -7.28 2.91
N GLY A 110 -14.26 -7.03 1.82
CA GLY A 110 -13.49 -8.06 1.13
C GLY A 110 -12.09 -8.29 1.72
N LEU A 111 -11.61 -7.39 2.59
CA LEU A 111 -10.31 -7.50 3.24
C LEU A 111 -10.43 -7.16 4.72
N LEU A 112 -9.85 -8.03 5.57
CA LEU A 112 -9.69 -7.84 7.01
C LEU A 112 -8.28 -7.32 7.30
N GLY A 113 -8.15 -6.15 7.93
CA GLY A 113 -6.92 -5.69 8.56
C GLY A 113 -6.79 -6.22 9.98
N SER A 114 -5.58 -6.63 10.35
CA SER A 114 -5.16 -7.08 11.70
C SER A 114 -3.81 -6.47 12.06
N ASP A 115 -3.35 -6.67 13.30
CA ASP A 115 -2.07 -6.14 13.76
C ASP A 115 -1.28 -7.18 14.57
N PHE A 116 0.01 -7.31 14.29
CA PHE A 116 0.91 -8.13 15.10
C PHE A 116 1.28 -7.51 16.44
N MET A 117 0.85 -6.28 16.75
CA MET A 117 1.22 -5.54 17.96
C MET A 117 1.01 -6.37 19.24
N PHE A 118 -0.21 -6.89 19.45
CA PHE A 118 -0.54 -7.63 20.67
C PHE A 118 0.07 -9.05 20.68
N ILE A 119 0.25 -9.63 19.51
CA ILE A 119 0.86 -10.95 19.32
C ILE A 119 2.33 -10.91 19.75
N THR A 120 3.04 -9.84 19.38
CA THR A 120 4.49 -9.68 19.64
C THR A 120 4.81 -8.84 20.88
N ASP A 121 3.81 -8.40 21.65
CA ASP A 121 4.00 -7.60 22.87
C ASP A 121 4.76 -8.40 23.94
N ASP A 122 5.68 -7.75 24.65
CA ASP A 122 6.48 -8.37 25.72
C ASP A 122 5.64 -8.85 26.91
N ASN A 123 4.46 -8.26 27.08
CA ASN A 123 3.51 -8.67 28.11
C ASN A 123 2.64 -9.87 27.70
N ASN A 124 2.72 -10.33 26.45
CA ASN A 124 2.04 -11.55 26.00
C ASN A 124 2.79 -12.78 26.55
N ASN A 125 2.25 -13.39 27.59
CA ASN A 125 2.86 -14.53 28.27
C ASN A 125 2.21 -15.88 27.90
N GLU A 126 1.36 -15.91 26.87
CA GLU A 126 0.69 -17.10 26.33
C GLU A 126 -0.22 -17.84 27.35
N GLN A 127 -0.62 -17.14 28.43
CA GLN A 127 -1.53 -17.75 29.40
C GLN A 127 -2.99 -17.33 29.12
N PRO A 128 -3.97 -18.23 29.28
CA PRO A 128 -5.38 -17.95 28.96
C PRO A 128 -6.00 -16.76 29.69
N ASN A 129 -5.44 -16.36 30.83
CA ASN A 129 -5.89 -15.19 31.61
C ASN A 129 -5.11 -13.90 31.27
N ASN A 130 -4.17 -13.94 30.36
CA ASN A 130 -3.43 -12.77 29.91
C ASN A 130 -4.22 -12.05 28.84
N TRP A 131 -4.38 -10.73 28.98
CA TRP A 131 -5.15 -9.93 28.03
C TRP A 131 -4.52 -9.92 26.62
N PHE A 132 -3.20 -9.77 26.51
CA PHE A 132 -2.51 -9.77 25.20
C PHE A 132 -2.66 -11.11 24.51
N TYR A 133 -2.57 -12.22 25.24
CA TYR A 133 -2.81 -13.55 24.67
C TYR A 133 -4.27 -13.73 24.24
N GLN A 134 -5.24 -13.17 24.97
CA GLN A 134 -6.64 -13.16 24.54
C GLN A 134 -6.83 -12.37 23.24
N GLN A 135 -6.12 -11.23 23.07
CA GLN A 135 -6.12 -10.50 21.80
C GLN A 135 -5.49 -11.32 20.67
N GLU A 136 -4.35 -11.98 20.90
CA GLU A 136 -3.74 -12.91 19.93
C GLU A 136 -4.73 -13.97 19.48
N GLN A 137 -5.42 -14.63 20.42
CA GLN A 137 -6.40 -15.67 20.09
C GLN A 137 -7.62 -15.13 19.32
N GLN A 138 -8.05 -13.91 19.64
CA GLN A 138 -9.13 -13.26 18.89
C GLN A 138 -8.69 -12.94 17.46
N ILE A 139 -7.51 -12.36 17.28
CA ILE A 139 -6.96 -12.06 15.95
C ILE A 139 -6.86 -13.34 15.10
N ILE A 140 -6.34 -14.43 15.67
CA ILE A 140 -6.25 -15.73 14.97
C ILE A 140 -7.65 -16.20 14.56
N ALA A 141 -8.63 -16.11 15.44
CA ALA A 141 -10.01 -16.53 15.13
C ALA A 141 -10.63 -15.66 14.02
N ASP A 142 -10.45 -14.33 14.08
CA ASP A 142 -10.95 -13.39 13.08
C ASP A 142 -10.32 -13.65 11.70
N VAL A 143 -9.01 -13.92 11.64
CA VAL A 143 -8.27 -14.25 10.41
C VAL A 143 -8.77 -15.55 9.78
N VAL A 144 -9.00 -16.58 10.60
CA VAL A 144 -9.55 -17.87 10.11
C VAL A 144 -10.97 -17.66 9.60
N GLU A 145 -11.81 -16.94 10.33
CA GLU A 145 -13.18 -16.61 9.89
C GLU A 145 -13.18 -15.83 8.58
N ALA A 146 -12.30 -14.83 8.44
CA ALA A 146 -12.17 -14.04 7.22
C ALA A 146 -11.77 -14.90 6.02
N TYR A 147 -10.75 -15.76 6.17
CA TYR A 147 -10.32 -16.66 5.11
C TYR A 147 -11.43 -17.65 4.70
N ASP A 148 -12.09 -18.27 5.67
CA ASP A 148 -13.17 -19.24 5.42
C ASP A 148 -14.39 -18.60 4.74
N LYS A 149 -14.55 -17.28 4.87
CA LYS A 149 -15.51 -16.49 4.11
C LYS A 149 -15.03 -16.08 2.72
N GLY A 150 -13.74 -16.21 2.41
CA GLY A 150 -13.12 -15.77 1.15
C GLY A 150 -12.55 -14.35 1.17
N MET A 151 -12.42 -13.73 2.36
CA MET A 151 -11.78 -12.41 2.53
C MET A 151 -10.26 -12.52 2.46
N VAL A 152 -9.61 -11.42 2.05
CA VAL A 152 -8.16 -11.27 2.12
C VAL A 152 -7.73 -10.83 3.52
N ASN A 153 -6.63 -11.38 4.04
CA ASN A 153 -6.07 -11.02 5.34
C ASN A 153 -4.84 -10.11 5.18
N HIS A 154 -4.84 -8.97 5.86
CA HIS A 154 -3.76 -7.99 5.87
C HIS A 154 -3.30 -7.76 7.31
N PHE A 155 -1.99 -7.69 7.54
CA PHE A 155 -1.39 -7.41 8.83
C PHE A 155 -0.50 -6.19 8.79
N THR A 156 -0.79 -5.20 9.62
CA THR A 156 0.18 -4.16 10.02
C THR A 156 1.05 -4.67 11.17
N TRP A 157 2.05 -3.90 11.54
CA TRP A 157 2.85 -4.18 12.72
C TRP A 157 3.26 -2.90 13.43
N HIS A 158 2.54 -2.54 14.48
CA HIS A 158 2.96 -1.51 15.42
C HIS A 158 3.98 -2.13 16.41
N LEU A 159 5.20 -2.34 15.90
CA LEU A 159 6.30 -2.93 16.68
C LEU A 159 6.71 -1.99 17.81
N ARG A 160 6.74 -2.50 19.04
CA ARG A 160 7.23 -1.76 20.18
C ARG A 160 8.74 -1.63 20.14
N GLU A 161 9.25 -0.50 20.69
CA GLU A 161 10.68 -0.22 20.67
C GLU A 161 11.47 -1.20 21.57
N PRO A 162 12.76 -1.49 21.26
CA PRO A 162 13.45 -2.65 21.81
C PRO A 162 14.15 -2.42 23.16
N TYR A 163 13.95 -1.28 23.85
CA TYR A 163 14.59 -1.00 25.12
C TYR A 163 13.69 -1.26 26.33
N GLU A 164 12.46 -0.76 26.29
CA GLU A 164 11.46 -0.90 27.33
C GLU A 164 10.26 -1.73 26.88
N GLY A 165 10.04 -1.82 25.57
CA GLY A 165 8.96 -2.60 24.97
C GLY A 165 7.56 -1.97 25.11
N ASP A 166 7.48 -0.68 25.48
CA ASP A 166 6.23 -0.03 25.82
C ASP A 166 5.64 0.83 24.69
N HIS A 167 6.50 1.44 23.84
CA HIS A 167 6.11 2.49 22.92
C HIS A 167 6.38 2.13 21.46
N PHE A 168 5.53 2.60 20.57
CA PHE A 168 5.78 2.65 19.13
C PHE A 168 5.71 4.10 18.60
N TYR A 169 5.04 5.03 19.31
CA TYR A 169 5.10 6.45 18.98
C TYR A 169 6.38 7.09 19.50
N ALA A 170 7.04 7.85 18.62
CA ALA A 170 8.33 8.47 18.93
C ALA A 170 8.22 9.59 19.97
N ASP A 171 7.08 10.28 20.09
CA ASP A 171 6.89 11.34 21.07
C ASP A 171 6.78 10.83 22.52
N GLU A 172 6.49 9.54 22.70
CA GLU A 172 6.48 8.85 23.99
C GLU A 172 7.88 8.35 24.41
N MET A 173 8.87 8.38 23.49
CA MET A 173 10.21 7.84 23.67
C MET A 173 11.21 8.92 24.13
N THR A 174 12.23 8.49 24.86
CA THR A 174 13.39 9.34 25.18
C THR A 174 14.23 9.63 23.92
N GLU A 175 15.02 10.71 23.95
CA GLU A 175 15.93 11.06 22.84
C GLU A 175 16.98 9.96 22.57
N PHE A 176 17.38 9.22 23.62
CA PHE A 176 18.26 8.07 23.47
C PHE A 176 17.58 6.94 22.68
N GLN A 177 16.36 6.58 23.03
CA GLN A 177 15.57 5.55 22.33
C GLN A 177 15.34 5.94 20.87
N LYS A 178 14.85 7.16 20.58
CA LYS A 178 14.68 7.68 19.21
C LYS A 178 15.95 7.54 18.37
N ALA A 179 17.09 7.91 18.91
CA ALA A 179 18.37 7.89 18.18
C ALA A 179 18.93 6.49 17.95
N ASN A 180 18.56 5.50 18.78
CA ASN A 180 19.27 4.21 18.82
C ASN A 180 18.36 3.00 18.60
N ALA A 181 17.04 3.08 18.77
CA ALA A 181 16.13 1.93 18.71
C ALA A 181 16.29 1.15 17.40
N PHE A 182 16.14 1.82 16.25
CA PHE A 182 16.22 1.15 14.96
C PHE A 182 17.63 0.58 14.68
N LYS A 183 18.67 1.32 15.02
CA LYS A 183 20.06 0.86 14.82
C LYS A 183 20.38 -0.36 15.68
N SER A 184 19.78 -0.45 16.86
CA SER A 184 20.04 -1.55 17.78
C SER A 184 19.49 -2.90 17.31
N ILE A 185 18.45 -2.88 16.46
CA ILE A 185 17.85 -4.11 15.91
C ILE A 185 18.42 -4.52 14.54
N LEU A 186 19.28 -3.71 13.94
CA LEU A 186 19.99 -4.09 12.72
C LEU A 186 20.88 -5.32 12.95
N PRO A 187 21.21 -6.10 11.92
CA PRO A 187 22.19 -7.18 12.01
C PRO A 187 23.50 -6.73 12.71
N GLY A 188 23.83 -7.39 13.81
CA GLY A 188 24.97 -7.03 14.67
C GLY A 188 24.68 -5.93 15.71
N GLY A 189 23.49 -5.37 15.74
CA GLY A 189 23.06 -4.42 16.77
C GLY A 189 22.79 -5.09 18.12
N ALA A 190 22.75 -4.28 19.20
CA ALA A 190 22.67 -4.79 20.57
C ALA A 190 21.34 -5.51 20.87
N ASN A 191 20.25 -5.15 20.17
CA ASN A 191 18.90 -5.72 20.31
C ASN A 191 18.49 -6.54 19.08
N HIS A 192 19.47 -6.99 18.27
CA HIS A 192 19.14 -7.77 17.06
C HIS A 192 18.48 -9.10 17.39
N GLU A 193 18.91 -9.78 18.45
CA GLU A 193 18.29 -11.03 18.89
C GLU A 193 16.86 -10.80 19.40
N TYR A 194 16.58 -9.70 20.10
CA TYR A 194 15.22 -9.30 20.45
C TYR A 194 14.33 -9.17 19.22
N TYR A 195 14.82 -8.51 18.16
CA TYR A 195 14.06 -8.40 16.92
C TYR A 195 13.79 -9.75 16.25
N LYS A 196 14.78 -10.65 16.27
CA LYS A 196 14.59 -12.03 15.78
C LYS A 196 13.55 -12.80 16.58
N GLU A 197 13.52 -12.64 17.90
CA GLU A 197 12.47 -13.24 18.75
C GLU A 197 11.07 -12.76 18.36
N LYS A 198 10.92 -11.46 18.04
CA LYS A 198 9.66 -10.92 17.53
C LYS A 198 9.27 -11.51 16.18
N LEU A 199 10.22 -11.64 15.26
CA LEU A 199 10.00 -12.30 13.95
C LEU A 199 9.69 -13.79 14.10
N GLN A 200 10.28 -14.49 15.07
CA GLN A 200 9.94 -15.87 15.38
C GLN A 200 8.48 -16.01 15.83
N LYS A 201 8.00 -15.06 16.64
CA LYS A 201 6.57 -15.05 17.06
C LYS A 201 5.64 -14.74 15.87
N VAL A 202 6.00 -13.80 14.99
CA VAL A 202 5.29 -13.57 13.72
C VAL A 202 5.23 -14.87 12.91
N ALA A 203 6.37 -15.54 12.72
CA ALA A 203 6.46 -16.78 11.96
C ALA A 203 5.63 -17.92 12.57
N GLU A 204 5.67 -18.07 13.90
CA GLU A 204 4.91 -19.09 14.63
C GLU A 204 3.40 -18.92 14.36
N VAL A 205 2.88 -17.71 14.57
CA VAL A 205 1.47 -17.42 14.34
C VAL A 205 1.12 -17.60 12.86
N THR A 206 1.88 -17.00 11.94
CA THR A 206 1.59 -17.08 10.50
C THR A 206 1.57 -18.52 9.98
N LYS A 207 2.48 -19.40 10.45
CA LYS A 207 2.49 -20.83 10.09
C LYS A 207 1.38 -21.62 10.78
N SER A 208 0.77 -21.10 11.84
CA SER A 208 -0.37 -21.75 12.52
C SER A 208 -1.71 -21.42 11.87
N LEU A 209 -1.81 -20.31 11.10
CA LEU A 209 -3.04 -19.90 10.45
C LEU A 209 -3.46 -20.91 9.38
N ARG A 210 -4.58 -21.59 9.62
CA ARG A 210 -5.15 -22.56 8.69
C ARG A 210 -6.64 -22.39 8.57
N GLY A 211 -7.10 -22.43 7.32
CA GLY A 211 -8.52 -22.46 7.01
C GLY A 211 -9.18 -23.79 7.40
N SER A 212 -10.49 -23.83 7.31
CA SER A 212 -11.29 -25.04 7.51
C SER A 212 -10.97 -26.14 6.48
N ASP A 213 -10.40 -25.79 5.34
CA ASP A 213 -9.87 -26.69 4.31
C ASP A 213 -8.52 -27.31 4.66
N GLY A 214 -7.85 -26.82 5.73
CA GLY A 214 -6.53 -27.26 6.20
C GLY A 214 -5.35 -26.55 5.53
N ASN A 215 -5.58 -25.69 4.54
CA ASN A 215 -4.56 -24.93 3.85
C ASN A 215 -3.99 -23.81 4.73
N LEU A 216 -2.72 -23.42 4.49
CA LEU A 216 -2.15 -22.23 5.11
C LEU A 216 -2.83 -20.98 4.57
N ILE A 217 -3.25 -20.10 5.47
CA ILE A 217 -3.90 -18.83 5.12
C ILE A 217 -2.84 -17.85 4.63
N PRO A 218 -2.92 -17.34 3.40
CA PRO A 218 -2.06 -16.26 2.94
C PRO A 218 -2.36 -14.97 3.70
N ILE A 219 -1.31 -14.21 4.03
CA ILE A 219 -1.44 -12.88 4.60
C ILE A 219 -0.65 -11.85 3.79
N ILE A 220 -1.11 -10.62 3.76
CA ILE A 220 -0.33 -9.46 3.36
C ILE A 220 0.33 -8.90 4.62
N PHE A 221 1.66 -8.85 4.67
CA PHE A 221 2.39 -8.30 5.81
C PHE A 221 3.00 -6.95 5.48
N ARG A 222 2.65 -5.94 6.25
CA ARG A 222 3.05 -4.55 6.09
C ARG A 222 3.84 -4.04 7.32
N PRO A 223 5.12 -4.43 7.46
CA PRO A 223 5.97 -3.94 8.54
C PRO A 223 6.43 -2.50 8.27
N PHE A 224 6.75 -1.76 9.34
CA PHE A 224 7.35 -0.42 9.28
C PHE A 224 6.59 0.57 8.37
N HIS A 225 5.27 0.52 8.35
CA HIS A 225 4.44 1.43 7.56
C HIS A 225 4.66 2.90 7.95
N GLU A 226 4.24 3.83 7.09
CA GLU A 226 4.35 5.28 7.32
C GLU A 226 5.78 5.76 7.68
N PHE A 227 6.78 5.06 7.17
CA PHE A 227 8.20 5.28 7.51
C PHE A 227 8.77 6.60 7.02
N ASP A 228 8.09 7.33 6.17
CA ASP A 228 8.45 8.67 5.71
C ASP A 228 7.96 9.77 6.68
N GLY A 229 7.05 9.43 7.61
CA GLY A 229 6.62 10.27 8.72
C GLY A 229 7.62 10.32 9.87
N GLY A 230 7.23 11.00 10.95
CA GLY A 230 8.07 11.18 12.15
C GLY A 230 7.40 10.74 13.45
N TRP A 231 6.23 10.13 13.39
CA TRP A 231 5.46 9.72 14.58
C TRP A 231 5.86 8.33 15.10
N PHE A 232 6.33 7.43 14.24
CA PHE A 232 6.86 6.13 14.65
C PHE A 232 8.38 6.15 14.79
N TRP A 233 8.94 5.33 15.69
CA TRP A 233 10.37 5.26 15.93
C TRP A 233 11.18 4.69 14.73
N TRP A 234 10.53 4.03 13.79
CA TRP A 234 11.12 3.61 12.51
C TRP A 234 10.99 4.66 11.39
N GLY A 235 10.52 5.86 11.73
CA GLY A 235 10.26 6.93 10.78
C GLY A 235 11.50 7.68 10.28
N ALA A 236 11.31 8.45 9.22
CA ALA A 236 12.38 9.14 8.49
C ALA A 236 13.32 10.01 9.32
N PRO A 237 12.89 10.72 10.38
CA PRO A 237 13.81 11.52 11.20
C PRO A 237 14.82 10.68 11.98
N TYR A 238 14.54 9.42 12.24
CA TYR A 238 15.33 8.55 13.14
C TYR A 238 16.12 7.49 12.37
N VAL A 239 15.73 7.19 11.13
CA VAL A 239 16.25 6.04 10.36
C VAL A 239 16.76 6.50 9.00
N SER A 240 18.00 6.13 8.69
CA SER A 240 18.56 6.37 7.36
C SER A 240 17.89 5.47 6.31
N PRO A 241 17.79 5.90 5.04
CA PRO A 241 17.29 5.03 3.97
C PRO A 241 18.05 3.71 3.85
N GLN A 242 19.36 3.71 4.10
CA GLN A 242 20.17 2.50 4.03
C GLN A 242 19.88 1.53 5.17
N ASP A 243 19.75 2.03 6.40
CA ASP A 243 19.41 1.21 7.57
C ASP A 243 18.02 0.58 7.41
N PHE A 244 17.06 1.36 6.92
CA PHE A 244 15.71 0.87 6.61
C PHE A 244 15.75 -0.29 5.62
N LYS A 245 16.43 -0.13 4.47
CA LYS A 245 16.58 -1.19 3.46
C LYS A 245 17.26 -2.44 4.03
N THR A 246 18.28 -2.24 4.87
CA THR A 246 19.00 -3.35 5.49
C THR A 246 18.10 -4.16 6.40
N LEU A 247 17.29 -3.50 7.26
CA LEU A 247 16.38 -4.22 8.16
C LEU A 247 15.22 -4.85 7.40
N TRP A 248 14.66 -4.17 6.40
CA TRP A 248 13.60 -4.74 5.57
C TRP A 248 14.04 -6.04 4.89
N ARG A 249 15.22 -6.03 4.22
CA ARG A 249 15.76 -7.23 3.57
C ARG A 249 15.98 -8.34 4.57
N PHE A 250 16.62 -8.03 5.69
CA PHE A 250 16.79 -9.01 6.78
C PHE A 250 15.45 -9.59 7.24
N THR A 251 14.39 -8.78 7.37
CA THR A 251 13.05 -9.25 7.78
C THR A 251 12.51 -10.28 6.80
N VAL A 252 12.56 -9.97 5.50
CA VAL A 252 12.07 -10.86 4.44
C VAL A 252 12.88 -12.15 4.37
N GLU A 253 14.23 -12.03 4.33
CA GLU A 253 15.13 -13.18 4.27
C GLU A 253 15.00 -14.08 5.52
N TYR A 254 14.92 -13.50 6.71
CA TYR A 254 14.80 -14.25 7.95
C TYR A 254 13.46 -15.01 8.05
N LEU A 255 12.36 -14.37 7.65
CA LEU A 255 11.05 -15.04 7.62
C LEU A 255 10.99 -16.15 6.55
N GLY A 256 11.46 -15.87 5.34
CA GLY A 256 11.39 -16.83 4.22
C GLY A 256 12.44 -17.95 4.32
N ASP A 257 13.72 -17.56 4.44
CA ASP A 257 14.84 -18.51 4.31
C ASP A 257 15.15 -19.24 5.63
N ASP A 258 15.17 -18.52 6.77
CA ASP A 258 15.54 -19.09 8.06
C ASP A 258 14.34 -19.71 8.80
N LEU A 259 13.18 -19.06 8.73
CA LEU A 259 11.97 -19.51 9.43
C LEU A 259 10.96 -20.26 8.54
N GLU A 260 11.23 -20.40 7.25
CA GLU A 260 10.42 -21.17 6.29
C GLU A 260 8.93 -20.75 6.30
N VAL A 261 8.66 -19.42 6.25
CA VAL A 261 7.32 -18.87 6.18
C VAL A 261 7.01 -18.52 4.72
N HIS A 262 6.12 -19.29 4.08
CA HIS A 262 5.85 -19.24 2.66
C HIS A 262 4.41 -18.80 2.30
N ASN A 263 3.70 -18.17 3.23
CA ASN A 263 2.33 -17.69 3.06
C ASN A 263 2.21 -16.17 3.30
N ILE A 264 3.25 -15.41 2.94
CA ILE A 264 3.31 -13.94 3.08
C ILE A 264 3.47 -13.25 1.73
N LEU A 265 2.69 -12.21 1.48
CA LEU A 265 2.96 -11.14 0.51
C LEU A 265 3.44 -9.90 1.28
N TYR A 266 4.54 -9.29 0.85
CA TYR A 266 5.16 -8.15 1.55
C TYR A 266 4.70 -6.81 0.97
N ALA A 267 4.14 -5.94 1.82
CA ALA A 267 3.62 -4.63 1.43
C ALA A 267 4.49 -3.48 1.96
N TYR A 268 5.03 -2.67 1.04
CA TYR A 268 5.80 -1.46 1.29
C TYR A 268 4.89 -0.25 1.21
N ALA A 269 4.64 0.42 2.33
CA ALA A 269 3.67 1.51 2.42
C ALA A 269 4.22 2.70 3.20
N PRO A 270 4.71 3.75 2.51
CA PRO A 270 4.88 5.07 3.14
C PRO A 270 3.53 5.74 3.42
N ASP A 271 3.53 6.76 4.26
CA ASP A 271 2.50 7.81 4.31
C ASP A 271 2.57 8.65 3.02
N ASN A 272 1.90 9.75 3.00
CA ASN A 272 1.75 10.63 1.83
C ASN A 272 2.82 11.73 1.67
N SER A 273 3.95 11.66 2.38
CA SER A 273 4.98 12.73 2.40
C SER A 273 5.82 12.80 1.12
N TYR A 274 5.71 11.87 0.20
CA TYR A 274 6.40 11.87 -1.09
C TYR A 274 5.62 12.63 -2.17
N SER A 275 6.33 13.06 -3.22
CA SER A 275 5.75 13.75 -4.38
C SER A 275 6.29 13.27 -5.73
N THR A 276 7.27 12.38 -5.74
CA THR A 276 7.90 11.83 -6.94
C THR A 276 8.25 10.36 -6.74
N ALA A 277 8.37 9.60 -7.83
CA ALA A 277 8.85 8.21 -7.79
C ALA A 277 10.21 8.07 -7.10
N THR A 278 11.11 9.03 -7.28
CA THR A 278 12.43 9.03 -6.61
C THR A 278 12.30 9.15 -5.10
N THR A 279 11.40 10.00 -4.59
CA THR A 279 11.17 10.15 -3.15
C THR A 279 10.40 8.97 -2.57
N TYR A 280 9.41 8.45 -3.28
CA TYR A 280 8.71 7.22 -2.91
C TYR A 280 9.67 6.03 -2.77
N LEU A 281 10.56 5.84 -3.74
CA LEU A 281 11.51 4.72 -3.77
C LEU A 281 12.79 4.97 -2.94
N GLN A 282 12.89 6.07 -2.20
CA GLN A 282 14.11 6.39 -1.45
C GLN A 282 14.51 5.28 -0.47
N ARG A 283 13.54 4.64 0.18
CA ARG A 283 13.72 3.53 1.13
C ARG A 283 13.35 2.17 0.56
N TYR A 284 13.00 2.10 -0.72
CA TYR A 284 12.59 0.86 -1.37
C TYR A 284 13.70 -0.19 -1.36
N PRO A 285 13.45 -1.39 -0.82
CA PRO A 285 14.51 -2.39 -0.62
C PRO A 285 14.92 -3.14 -1.89
N GLY A 286 14.09 -3.10 -2.94
CA GLY A 286 14.25 -3.83 -4.20
C GLY A 286 13.00 -4.61 -4.57
N ASP A 287 12.85 -4.92 -5.87
CA ASP A 287 11.68 -5.64 -6.39
C ASP A 287 11.60 -7.08 -5.85
N GLU A 288 12.73 -7.64 -5.47
CA GLU A 288 12.88 -8.96 -4.86
C GLU A 288 12.44 -9.03 -3.38
N TYR A 289 12.05 -7.89 -2.79
CA TYR A 289 11.65 -7.79 -1.38
C TYR A 289 10.26 -7.18 -1.16
N VAL A 290 9.52 -6.91 -2.23
CA VAL A 290 8.20 -6.26 -2.15
C VAL A 290 7.26 -6.85 -3.18
N ASP A 291 6.05 -7.23 -2.76
CA ASP A 291 4.96 -7.69 -3.61
C ASP A 291 3.94 -6.59 -3.88
N ILE A 292 3.73 -5.70 -2.90
CA ILE A 292 2.70 -4.67 -2.92
C ILE A 292 3.33 -3.31 -2.66
N LEU A 293 3.07 -2.35 -3.55
CA LEU A 293 3.40 -0.95 -3.41
C LEU A 293 2.18 -0.21 -2.85
N GLY A 294 2.27 0.22 -1.60
CA GLY A 294 1.16 0.84 -0.87
C GLY A 294 1.32 2.34 -0.69
N MET A 295 0.26 2.96 -0.23
CA MET A 295 0.22 4.33 0.27
C MET A 295 -0.78 4.40 1.43
N ASP A 296 -0.34 4.90 2.58
CA ASP A 296 -1.22 5.32 3.66
C ASP A 296 -1.52 6.82 3.47
N ASN A 297 -2.78 7.22 3.45
CA ASN A 297 -3.10 8.62 3.22
C ASN A 297 -4.37 9.05 3.95
N TYR A 298 -4.18 9.82 4.99
CA TYR A 298 -5.23 10.53 5.72
C TYR A 298 -5.16 12.04 5.48
N GLY A 299 -3.93 12.56 5.38
CA GLY A 299 -3.65 13.99 5.38
C GLY A 299 -4.20 14.74 4.18
N ASP A 300 -4.25 14.11 3.01
CA ASP A 300 -4.74 14.75 1.79
C ASP A 300 -6.28 14.73 1.71
N PHE A 301 -6.96 13.95 2.53
CA PHE A 301 -8.41 13.92 2.64
C PHE A 301 -8.98 14.91 3.68
N LEU A 302 -8.14 15.58 4.46
CA LEU A 302 -8.60 16.58 5.43
C LEU A 302 -9.31 17.74 4.72
N PRO A 303 -10.51 18.16 5.19
CA PRO A 303 -11.30 19.19 4.54
C PRO A 303 -10.59 20.55 4.46
N GLY A 304 -10.94 21.34 3.44
CA GLY A 304 -10.56 22.74 3.31
C GLY A 304 -9.57 23.09 2.19
N ASP A 305 -8.98 22.09 1.52
CA ASP A 305 -8.06 22.31 0.40
C ASP A 305 -8.27 21.26 -0.70
N ALA A 306 -9.03 21.61 -1.73
CA ALA A 306 -9.30 20.71 -2.86
C ALA A 306 -8.03 20.30 -3.66
N SER A 307 -6.94 21.07 -3.57
CA SER A 307 -5.69 20.71 -4.25
C SER A 307 -5.05 19.46 -3.65
N LYS A 308 -5.38 19.10 -2.42
CA LYS A 308 -4.91 17.90 -1.76
C LYS A 308 -5.48 16.62 -2.39
N LEU A 309 -6.77 16.62 -2.78
CA LEU A 309 -7.37 15.48 -3.48
C LEU A 309 -6.68 15.24 -4.82
N THR A 310 -6.39 16.31 -5.57
CA THR A 310 -5.60 16.21 -6.80
C THR A 310 -4.20 15.66 -6.54
N ALA A 311 -3.56 16.06 -5.44
CA ALA A 311 -2.26 15.52 -5.05
C ALA A 311 -2.34 14.05 -4.62
N ALA A 312 -3.37 13.65 -3.88
CA ALA A 312 -3.61 12.26 -3.50
C ALA A 312 -3.76 11.35 -4.73
N ASN A 313 -4.61 11.75 -5.69
CA ASN A 313 -4.78 11.04 -6.96
C ASN A 313 -3.45 10.94 -7.73
N ALA A 314 -2.70 12.03 -7.89
CA ALA A 314 -1.42 12.03 -8.58
C ALA A 314 -0.37 11.12 -7.91
N LYS A 315 -0.35 11.06 -6.57
CA LYS A 315 0.51 10.15 -5.81
C LYS A 315 0.12 8.68 -6.03
N LEU A 316 -1.17 8.36 -5.94
CA LEU A 316 -1.67 7.01 -6.12
C LEU A 316 -1.49 6.53 -7.57
N LYS A 317 -1.71 7.41 -8.56
CA LYS A 317 -1.39 7.14 -9.96
C LYS A 317 0.07 6.74 -10.14
N MET A 318 0.99 7.50 -9.56
CA MET A 318 2.42 7.19 -9.63
C MET A 318 2.75 5.83 -8.98
N VAL A 319 2.12 5.49 -7.85
CA VAL A 319 2.27 4.17 -7.22
C VAL A 319 1.72 3.06 -8.12
N SER A 320 0.56 3.28 -8.74
CA SER A 320 -0.06 2.37 -9.70
C SER A 320 0.84 2.14 -10.92
N GLU A 321 1.42 3.19 -11.50
CA GLU A 321 2.36 3.10 -12.63
C GLU A 321 3.63 2.31 -12.24
N LEU A 322 4.23 2.62 -11.09
CA LEU A 322 5.38 1.87 -10.57
C LEU A 322 5.07 0.38 -10.37
N ALA A 323 3.88 0.06 -9.86
CA ALA A 323 3.45 -1.32 -9.67
C ALA A 323 3.16 -2.03 -11.01
N LYS A 324 2.66 -1.30 -12.01
CA LYS A 324 2.49 -1.81 -13.37
C LYS A 324 3.85 -2.16 -14.00
N ASP A 325 4.79 -1.23 -13.96
CA ASP A 325 6.14 -1.40 -14.54
C ASP A 325 6.92 -2.56 -13.91
N LYS A 326 6.72 -2.79 -12.62
CA LYS A 326 7.42 -3.85 -11.84
C LYS A 326 6.65 -5.17 -11.76
N VAL A 327 5.45 -5.23 -12.33
CA VAL A 327 4.50 -6.36 -12.20
C VAL A 327 4.20 -6.65 -10.72
N LYS A 328 3.98 -5.61 -9.94
CA LYS A 328 3.56 -5.65 -8.54
C LYS A 328 2.11 -5.19 -8.40
N ILE A 329 1.57 -5.25 -7.20
CA ILE A 329 0.22 -4.76 -6.87
C ILE A 329 0.34 -3.37 -6.27
N ALA A 330 -0.48 -2.41 -6.69
CA ALA A 330 -0.63 -1.14 -5.99
C ALA A 330 -1.82 -1.21 -5.02
N ALA A 331 -1.79 -0.42 -3.93
CA ALA A 331 -2.91 -0.35 -2.99
C ALA A 331 -2.94 0.98 -2.24
N MET A 332 -4.14 1.41 -1.83
CA MET A 332 -4.33 2.37 -0.74
C MET A 332 -4.39 1.56 0.56
N THR A 333 -3.23 1.42 1.22
CA THR A 333 -3.05 0.49 2.34
C THR A 333 -3.65 0.96 3.64
N GLU A 334 -3.84 2.27 3.80
CA GLU A 334 -4.68 2.88 4.85
C GLU A 334 -5.29 4.19 4.37
N THR A 335 -6.54 4.42 4.76
CA THR A 335 -7.22 5.70 4.56
C THR A 335 -8.44 5.83 5.48
N GLY A 336 -9.07 7.00 5.41
CA GLY A 336 -10.33 7.31 6.09
C GLY A 336 -10.34 8.72 6.64
N LEU A 337 -11.51 9.16 7.03
CA LEU A 337 -11.70 10.41 7.76
C LEU A 337 -12.26 10.06 9.13
N PHE A 338 -11.54 10.40 10.20
CA PHE A 338 -11.95 10.09 11.57
C PHE A 338 -13.11 11.00 12.00
N VAL A 339 -14.34 10.52 11.91
CA VAL A 339 -15.57 11.24 12.24
C VAL A 339 -16.01 10.90 13.67
N PRO A 340 -16.39 11.84 14.52
CA PRO A 340 -16.59 13.27 14.27
C PRO A 340 -15.37 14.17 14.56
N ASN A 341 -14.17 13.61 14.72
CA ASN A 341 -12.97 14.42 14.98
C ASN A 341 -12.66 15.39 13.83
N ASN A 342 -13.03 15.00 12.61
CA ASN A 342 -12.98 15.84 11.43
C ASN A 342 -14.37 16.01 10.85
N PRO A 343 -14.71 17.18 10.29
CA PRO A 343 -15.97 17.38 9.56
C PRO A 343 -15.98 16.50 8.29
N LEU A 344 -17.05 15.75 8.07
CA LEU A 344 -17.22 14.90 6.90
C LEU A 344 -17.78 15.73 5.73
N PRO A 345 -17.11 15.82 4.58
CA PRO A 345 -17.73 16.35 3.37
C PRO A 345 -18.92 15.50 2.92
N ALA A 346 -19.96 16.12 2.37
CA ALA A 346 -21.19 15.44 2.01
C ALA A 346 -20.99 14.28 0.99
N ASN A 347 -19.96 14.43 0.11
CA ASN A 347 -19.64 13.47 -0.96
C ASN A 347 -18.23 12.88 -0.73
N PHE A 348 -17.86 12.61 0.51
CA PHE A 348 -16.53 12.16 0.84
C PHE A 348 -16.20 10.82 0.19
N TYR A 349 -17.10 9.84 0.32
CA TYR A 349 -16.88 8.49 -0.19
C TYR A 349 -17.17 8.38 -1.69
N SER A 350 -18.35 8.86 -2.13
CA SER A 350 -18.84 8.66 -3.49
C SER A 350 -18.19 9.55 -4.55
N GLU A 351 -17.58 10.67 -4.17
CA GLU A 351 -16.85 11.56 -5.07
C GLU A 351 -15.40 11.69 -4.65
N ASN A 352 -15.08 12.33 -3.49
CA ASN A 352 -13.70 12.70 -3.16
C ASN A 352 -12.75 11.48 -3.08
N LEU A 353 -13.11 10.46 -2.34
CA LEU A 353 -12.31 9.24 -2.23
C LEU A 353 -12.36 8.45 -3.53
N TYR A 354 -13.54 8.25 -4.09
CA TYR A 354 -13.72 7.50 -5.32
C TYR A 354 -12.89 8.05 -6.48
N GLU A 355 -12.93 9.36 -6.75
CA GLU A 355 -12.13 10.00 -7.79
C GLU A 355 -10.62 9.84 -7.54
N VAL A 356 -10.18 9.93 -6.27
CA VAL A 356 -8.77 9.66 -5.93
C VAL A 356 -8.36 8.24 -6.27
N LEU A 357 -9.25 7.27 -6.09
CA LEU A 357 -8.96 5.84 -6.31
C LEU A 357 -9.06 5.40 -7.78
N THR A 358 -9.84 6.13 -8.61
CA THR A 358 -10.20 5.65 -9.96
C THR A 358 -9.77 6.56 -11.09
N ASP A 359 -9.69 7.88 -10.89
CA ASP A 359 -9.33 8.81 -11.94
C ASP A 359 -7.93 8.54 -12.50
N ASN A 360 -7.75 8.84 -13.79
CA ASN A 360 -6.48 8.70 -14.48
C ASN A 360 -5.99 7.24 -14.65
N GLU A 361 -6.90 6.29 -14.79
CA GLU A 361 -6.59 4.87 -15.05
C GLU A 361 -5.77 4.22 -13.93
N ILE A 362 -6.01 4.62 -12.68
CA ILE A 362 -5.38 4.02 -11.50
C ILE A 362 -5.82 2.56 -11.39
N GLN A 363 -4.84 1.67 -11.13
CA GLN A 363 -5.04 0.25 -10.90
C GLN A 363 -4.54 -0.10 -9.51
N ILE A 364 -5.46 -0.40 -8.58
CA ILE A 364 -5.14 -0.82 -7.20
C ILE A 364 -5.87 -2.11 -6.87
N GLY A 365 -5.23 -3.00 -6.10
CA GLY A 365 -5.85 -4.24 -5.64
C GLY A 365 -6.84 -4.05 -4.51
N PHE A 366 -6.62 -3.06 -3.64
CA PHE A 366 -7.51 -2.79 -2.51
C PHE A 366 -7.35 -1.37 -1.96
N VAL A 367 -8.38 -0.93 -1.24
CA VAL A 367 -8.37 0.19 -0.30
C VAL A 367 -8.75 -0.32 1.08
N MET A 368 -8.00 0.06 2.13
CA MET A 368 -8.32 -0.32 3.50
C MET A 368 -8.65 0.92 4.34
N PHE A 369 -9.88 0.96 4.86
CA PHE A 369 -10.26 1.91 5.89
C PHE A 369 -9.68 1.51 7.23
N TRP A 370 -9.31 2.50 8.06
CA TRP A 370 -8.89 2.21 9.43
C TRP A 370 -10.05 1.68 10.28
N SER A 371 -9.72 1.22 11.49
CA SER A 371 -10.71 0.68 12.43
C SER A 371 -11.67 1.75 12.94
N ASN A 372 -12.92 1.35 13.17
CA ASN A 372 -13.85 2.11 13.98
C ASN A 372 -13.53 1.93 15.47
N SER A 373 -14.12 2.76 16.31
CA SER A 373 -14.06 2.64 17.77
C SER A 373 -15.38 3.09 18.39
N GLU A 374 -15.52 3.01 19.71
CA GLU A 374 -16.73 3.44 20.41
C GLU A 374 -17.26 4.81 19.97
N ASN A 375 -16.37 5.78 19.76
CA ASN A 375 -16.75 7.19 19.57
C ASN A 375 -16.30 7.77 18.22
N VAL A 376 -15.58 7.02 17.41
CA VAL A 376 -14.99 7.47 16.14
C VAL A 376 -15.17 6.40 15.07
N TYR A 377 -15.51 6.83 13.85
CA TYR A 377 -15.60 5.93 12.71
C TYR A 377 -14.86 6.50 11.49
N THR A 378 -14.35 5.61 10.68
CA THR A 378 -13.85 5.87 9.31
C THR A 378 -14.81 5.30 8.26
N VAL A 379 -15.58 4.29 8.65
CA VAL A 379 -16.69 3.72 7.89
C VAL A 379 -17.98 3.98 8.67
N PRO A 380 -19.02 4.56 8.05
CA PRO A 380 -20.27 4.84 8.74
C PRO A 380 -21.03 3.55 9.10
N VAL A 381 -21.93 3.68 10.07
CA VAL A 381 -22.93 2.67 10.40
C VAL A 381 -24.34 3.24 10.17
N PRO A 382 -25.41 2.43 10.16
CA PRO A 382 -26.77 2.95 9.97
C PRO A 382 -27.12 4.07 10.93
N GLY A 383 -27.63 5.19 10.40
CA GLY A 383 -28.11 6.34 11.16
C GLY A 383 -27.05 7.39 11.51
N VAL A 384 -25.79 7.27 11.05
CA VAL A 384 -24.76 8.30 11.24
C VAL A 384 -24.49 9.08 9.95
N GLU A 385 -23.78 10.21 10.08
CA GLU A 385 -23.37 11.04 8.93
C GLU A 385 -22.52 10.21 7.95
N GLY A 386 -22.77 10.38 6.63
CA GLY A 386 -22.06 9.69 5.56
C GLY A 386 -22.60 8.31 5.18
N GLU A 387 -23.67 7.81 5.84
CA GLU A 387 -24.26 6.51 5.50
C GLU A 387 -24.69 6.44 4.03
N GLU A 388 -25.49 7.41 3.57
CA GLU A 388 -26.00 7.43 2.18
C GLU A 388 -24.85 7.58 1.16
N ASP A 389 -23.87 8.43 1.44
CA ASP A 389 -22.69 8.66 0.61
C ASP A 389 -21.80 7.40 0.50
N PHE A 390 -21.61 6.68 1.61
CA PHE A 390 -20.87 5.42 1.60
C PHE A 390 -21.62 4.32 0.82
N LEU A 391 -22.95 4.26 0.96
CA LEU A 391 -23.78 3.35 0.16
C LEU A 391 -23.69 3.67 -1.34
N GLU A 392 -23.64 4.94 -1.72
CA GLU A 392 -23.43 5.34 -3.11
C GLU A 392 -22.02 4.91 -3.60
N PHE A 393 -20.98 5.07 -2.77
CA PHE A 393 -19.63 4.64 -3.09
C PHE A 393 -19.54 3.15 -3.40
N ILE A 394 -20.07 2.28 -2.52
CA ILE A 394 -20.00 0.83 -2.71
C ILE A 394 -20.94 0.28 -3.80
N GLN A 395 -21.86 1.10 -4.33
CA GLN A 395 -22.71 0.74 -5.47
C GLN A 395 -22.09 1.09 -6.83
N LYS A 396 -20.91 1.74 -6.83
CA LYS A 396 -20.15 1.98 -8.06
C LYS A 396 -19.55 0.66 -8.57
N GLU A 397 -19.03 0.68 -9.80
CA GLU A 397 -18.62 -0.54 -10.52
C GLU A 397 -17.30 -1.12 -9.98
N GLU A 398 -16.37 -0.27 -9.49
CA GLU A 398 -15.02 -0.69 -9.14
C GLU A 398 -14.83 -1.22 -7.71
N PRO A 399 -15.48 -0.65 -6.65
CA PRO A 399 -15.34 -1.17 -5.28
C PRO A 399 -16.03 -2.52 -5.13
N LEU A 400 -15.34 -3.51 -4.56
CA LEU A 400 -15.90 -4.83 -4.29
C LEU A 400 -16.00 -5.10 -2.79
N LEU A 401 -17.17 -5.49 -2.33
CA LEU A 401 -17.38 -6.13 -1.03
C LEU A 401 -17.28 -7.65 -1.18
N LEU A 402 -17.22 -8.37 -0.06
CA LEU A 402 -17.01 -9.82 -0.01
C LEU A 402 -17.91 -10.61 -0.99
N HIS A 403 -19.20 -10.26 -1.09
CA HIS A 403 -20.17 -11.01 -1.91
C HIS A 403 -19.95 -10.86 -3.43
N GLU A 404 -19.12 -9.90 -3.86
CA GLU A 404 -18.79 -9.62 -5.26
C GLU A 404 -17.39 -10.13 -5.64
N MET A 405 -16.61 -10.55 -4.65
CA MET A 405 -15.23 -10.99 -4.89
C MET A 405 -15.16 -12.32 -5.66
N PRO A 406 -14.20 -12.45 -6.58
CA PRO A 406 -13.85 -13.75 -7.13
C PRO A 406 -13.22 -14.65 -6.06
N ASP A 407 -13.01 -15.91 -6.41
CA ASP A 407 -12.18 -16.80 -5.58
C ASP A 407 -10.72 -16.31 -5.58
N MET A 408 -10.25 -15.84 -4.43
CA MET A 408 -8.92 -15.24 -4.28
C MET A 408 -7.81 -16.27 -4.09
N TYR A 409 -8.15 -17.51 -3.78
CA TYR A 409 -7.19 -18.53 -3.33
C TYR A 409 -7.00 -19.69 -4.30
N ASN A 410 -7.61 -19.60 -5.48
CA ASN A 410 -7.41 -20.55 -6.57
C ASN A 410 -7.01 -19.83 -7.87
N LEU A 411 -5.98 -20.36 -8.54
CA LEU A 411 -5.63 -19.93 -9.88
C LEU A 411 -6.71 -20.37 -10.87
N PRO A 412 -7.01 -19.57 -11.90
CA PRO A 412 -7.89 -20.00 -12.98
C PRO A 412 -7.27 -21.19 -13.72
N ASN A 413 -8.15 -22.14 -14.13
CA ASN A 413 -7.76 -23.35 -14.89
C ASN A 413 -7.29 -23.01 -16.31
#